data_4379b7141ce379386a26fe562e86b5bc
#
_entry.id   4379b7141ce379386a26fe562e86b5bc
#
_cell.length_a   1.000
_cell.length_b   1.000
_cell.length_c   1.000
_cell.angle_alpha   90.00
_cell.angle_beta   90.00
_cell.angle_gamma   90.00
#
_symmetry.space_group_name_H-M   'P 1'
#
loop_
_entity.id
_entity.type
_entity.pdbx_description
1 polymer ?
#
loop_
_entity_poly.entity_id
_entity_poly.type
_entity_poly.pdbx_seq_one_letter_code
_entity_poly.pdbx_strand_id
1 'polypeptide(L)'
;KAGQMILTTGPYLEVETSDGILAGGLARANHSIDLRVRVQCPSWIEIDRIQVLVNGRPSEALNYTRETHPSWFGDGVVKFERSLSVELEEDAHLIVVAYGSESDLRLGYGSSDQSSNRPCAYNNPIFVDLNGDGFTPNGDTLGFALPSGRISVKEAKELLSEAGVETSE
;
A
#
# COMPACT_ATOMS: atom_id res chain seq x y z
N LYS A 1 10.75 11.20 -13.39
CA LYS A 1 10.61 10.89 -11.96
C LYS A 1 10.10 9.47 -11.86
N ALA A 2 10.79 8.60 -11.10
CA ALA A 2 10.57 7.15 -11.13
C ALA A 2 9.36 6.68 -10.28
N GLY A 3 8.61 7.59 -9.64
CA GLY A 3 7.46 7.20 -8.80
C GLY A 3 7.81 6.44 -7.51
N GLN A 4 9.08 6.43 -7.12
CA GLN A 4 9.56 5.75 -5.92
C GLN A 4 9.17 6.56 -4.67
N MET A 5 7.94 6.38 -4.22
CA MET A 5 7.38 7.11 -3.09
C MET A 5 6.81 6.17 -2.05
N ILE A 6 7.00 6.54 -0.80
CA ILE A 6 6.36 5.96 0.37
C ILE A 6 5.62 7.10 1.08
N LEU A 7 4.36 6.89 1.40
CA LEU A 7 3.60 7.80 2.27
C LEU A 7 3.59 7.20 3.67
N THR A 8 3.86 8.05 4.68
CA THR A 8 3.98 7.56 6.05
C THR A 8 3.59 8.61 7.07
N THR A 9 3.05 8.15 8.20
CA THR A 9 2.83 8.93 9.42
C THR A 9 3.88 8.63 10.51
N GLY A 10 4.92 7.82 10.20
CA GLY A 10 5.98 7.50 11.16
C GLY A 10 6.83 6.28 10.77
N PRO A 11 6.25 5.14 10.42
CA PRO A 11 7.01 3.97 10.00
C PRO A 11 7.77 4.19 8.68
N TYR A 12 8.99 3.68 8.60
CA TYR A 12 9.75 3.60 7.36
C TYR A 12 9.52 2.24 6.71
N LEU A 13 8.91 2.23 5.54
CA LEU A 13 8.55 1.03 4.78
C LEU A 13 9.47 0.88 3.58
N GLU A 14 10.09 -0.27 3.44
CA GLU A 14 10.86 -0.69 2.26
C GLU A 14 10.13 -1.84 1.60
N VAL A 15 9.86 -1.70 0.30
CA VAL A 15 9.24 -2.75 -0.53
C VAL A 15 9.99 -2.83 -1.85
N GLU A 16 10.45 -4.02 -2.16
CA GLU A 16 11.08 -4.35 -3.44
C GLU A 16 10.70 -5.77 -3.87
N THR A 17 10.71 -6.04 -5.15
CA THR A 17 10.59 -7.40 -5.66
C THR A 17 11.90 -8.17 -5.50
N SER A 18 11.89 -9.48 -5.65
CA SER A 18 13.11 -10.31 -5.54
C SER A 18 14.19 -9.94 -6.56
N ASP A 19 13.82 -9.37 -7.71
CA ASP A 19 14.68 -8.85 -8.76
C ASP A 19 15.01 -7.35 -8.61
N GLY A 20 14.63 -6.72 -7.49
CA GLY A 20 15.03 -5.37 -7.11
C GLY A 20 14.17 -4.25 -7.71
N ILE A 21 12.97 -4.55 -8.21
CA ILE A 21 12.03 -3.52 -8.66
C ILE A 21 11.40 -2.84 -7.45
N LEU A 22 11.49 -1.51 -7.41
CA LEU A 22 10.96 -0.67 -6.35
C LEU A 22 9.59 -0.10 -6.71
N ALA A 23 8.94 0.54 -5.73
CA ALA A 23 7.69 1.29 -5.92
C ALA A 23 7.74 2.19 -7.16
N GLY A 24 6.65 2.24 -7.91
CA GLY A 24 6.53 2.95 -9.19
C GLY A 24 7.14 2.22 -10.39
N GLY A 25 7.81 1.09 -10.16
CA GLY A 25 8.43 0.28 -11.23
C GLY A 25 7.48 -0.77 -11.81
N LEU A 26 7.92 -1.36 -12.94
CA LEU A 26 7.27 -2.46 -13.63
C LEU A 26 8.08 -3.73 -13.44
N ALA A 27 7.53 -4.71 -12.77
CA ALA A 27 8.08 -6.05 -12.61
C ALA A 27 7.44 -7.01 -13.62
N ARG A 28 8.12 -8.13 -13.88
CA ARG A 28 7.59 -9.23 -14.66
C ARG A 28 7.48 -10.49 -13.80
N ALA A 29 6.38 -11.19 -13.95
CA ALA A 29 6.14 -12.44 -13.26
C ALA A 29 5.38 -13.40 -14.19
N ASN A 30 5.30 -14.69 -13.82
CA ASN A 30 4.48 -15.66 -14.57
C ASN A 30 3.15 -15.91 -13.87
N HIS A 31 3.17 -16.26 -12.58
CA HIS A 31 1.98 -16.54 -11.76
C HIS A 31 2.11 -15.98 -10.36
N SER A 32 3.32 -15.72 -9.89
CA SER A 32 3.58 -15.19 -8.57
C SER A 32 4.76 -14.24 -8.59
N ILE A 33 4.78 -13.34 -7.63
CA ILE A 33 5.89 -12.42 -7.40
C ILE A 33 6.22 -12.38 -5.91
N ASP A 34 7.50 -12.37 -5.60
CA ASP A 34 7.98 -12.23 -4.23
C ASP A 34 8.30 -10.78 -3.92
N LEU A 35 7.70 -10.26 -2.87
CA LEU A 35 7.94 -8.94 -2.33
C LEU A 35 8.80 -9.05 -1.07
N ARG A 36 9.96 -8.42 -1.07
CA ARG A 36 10.75 -8.21 0.13
C ARG A 36 10.20 -6.98 0.86
N VAL A 37 9.67 -7.18 2.06
CA VAL A 37 9.03 -6.12 2.85
C VAL A 37 9.78 -5.95 4.15
N ARG A 38 10.19 -4.72 4.46
CA ARG A 38 10.83 -4.35 5.71
C ARG A 38 10.20 -3.08 6.28
N VAL A 39 9.86 -3.10 7.56
CA VAL A 39 9.29 -1.97 8.28
C VAL A 39 10.14 -1.64 9.49
N GLN A 40 10.51 -0.37 9.59
CA GLN A 40 11.28 0.16 10.71
C GLN A 40 10.57 1.39 11.30
N CYS A 41 10.61 1.51 12.61
CA CYS A 41 10.16 2.73 13.31
C CYS A 41 10.77 2.79 14.71
N PRO A 42 10.69 3.93 15.40
CA PRO A 42 11.09 4.04 16.80
C PRO A 42 10.37 2.98 17.65
N SER A 43 11.02 2.54 18.73
CA SER A 43 10.51 1.48 19.60
C SER A 43 9.13 1.76 20.23
N TRP A 44 8.77 3.03 20.36
CA TRP A 44 7.48 3.46 20.88
C TRP A 44 6.33 3.48 19.88
N ILE A 45 6.61 3.24 18.57
CA ILE A 45 5.59 2.98 17.55
C ILE A 45 5.45 1.47 17.37
N GLU A 46 4.24 0.97 17.44
CA GLU A 46 3.93 -0.44 17.15
C GLU A 46 3.32 -0.59 15.77
N ILE A 47 3.77 -1.62 15.07
CA ILE A 47 3.19 -2.12 13.82
C ILE A 47 2.74 -3.55 14.08
N ASP A 48 1.48 -3.80 13.88
CA ASP A 48 0.84 -5.09 14.16
C ASP A 48 0.19 -5.72 12.92
N ARG A 49 0.24 -5.02 11.77
CA ARG A 49 -0.37 -5.50 10.52
C ARG A 49 0.45 -5.11 9.31
N ILE A 50 0.62 -6.06 8.41
CA ILE A 50 1.08 -5.88 7.03
C ILE A 50 0.00 -6.44 6.11
N GLN A 51 -0.51 -5.60 5.22
CA GLN A 51 -1.51 -5.96 4.23
C GLN A 51 -0.95 -5.72 2.83
N VAL A 52 -1.04 -6.70 1.94
CA VAL A 52 -0.80 -6.48 0.51
C VAL A 52 -2.14 -6.30 -0.19
N LEU A 53 -2.28 -5.21 -0.92
CA LEU A 53 -3.43 -4.93 -1.76
C LEU A 53 -3.08 -5.31 -3.20
N VAL A 54 -3.90 -6.11 -3.82
CA VAL A 54 -3.82 -6.47 -5.24
C VAL A 54 -4.92 -5.69 -5.96
N ASN A 55 -4.56 -4.85 -6.92
CA ASN A 55 -5.48 -3.97 -7.62
C ASN A 55 -6.35 -3.11 -6.68
N GLY A 56 -5.75 -2.67 -5.55
CA GLY A 56 -6.43 -1.90 -4.51
C GLY A 56 -7.35 -2.71 -3.60
N ARG A 57 -7.47 -4.03 -3.79
CA ARG A 57 -8.34 -4.89 -3.00
C ARG A 57 -7.57 -5.66 -1.93
N PRO A 58 -8.02 -5.66 -0.68
CA PRO A 58 -7.47 -6.49 0.38
C PRO A 58 -7.98 -7.94 0.23
N SER A 59 -7.18 -8.90 0.69
CA SER A 59 -7.59 -10.28 0.90
C SER A 59 -7.07 -10.80 2.24
N GLU A 60 -7.76 -11.75 2.85
CA GLU A 60 -7.31 -12.37 4.11
C GLU A 60 -6.01 -13.16 3.93
N ALA A 61 -5.80 -13.76 2.76
CA ALA A 61 -4.59 -14.51 2.46
C ALA A 61 -3.32 -13.64 2.45
N LEU A 62 -3.46 -12.34 2.20
CA LEU A 62 -2.39 -11.36 2.14
C LEU A 62 -2.46 -10.35 3.30
N ASN A 63 -3.11 -10.74 4.40
CA ASN A 63 -3.26 -9.95 5.62
C ASN A 63 -2.50 -10.62 6.76
N TYR A 64 -1.32 -10.12 7.05
CA TYR A 64 -0.44 -10.65 8.09
C TYR A 64 -0.54 -9.79 9.34
N THR A 65 -1.01 -10.35 10.44
CA THR A 65 -1.13 -9.64 11.71
C THR A 65 -0.22 -10.24 12.78
N ARG A 66 0.10 -9.46 13.80
CA ARG A 66 0.84 -9.96 14.96
C ARG A 66 0.08 -11.11 15.67
N GLU A 67 -1.24 -11.14 15.59
CA GLU A 67 -2.07 -12.21 16.13
C GLU A 67 -1.91 -13.51 15.34
N THR A 68 -2.00 -13.45 14.00
CA THR A 68 -1.92 -14.62 13.13
C THR A 68 -0.47 -15.08 12.89
N HIS A 69 0.50 -14.17 12.94
CA HIS A 69 1.92 -14.41 12.67
C HIS A 69 2.83 -13.76 13.73
N PRO A 70 2.71 -14.11 15.03
CA PRO A 70 3.40 -13.39 16.10
C PRO A 70 4.93 -13.37 15.95
N SER A 71 5.53 -14.42 15.39
CA SER A 71 6.98 -14.51 15.16
C SER A 71 7.50 -13.67 14.00
N TRP A 72 6.62 -13.06 13.23
CA TRP A 72 7.00 -12.19 12.08
C TRP A 72 7.22 -10.74 12.50
N PHE A 73 6.67 -10.35 13.64
CA PHE A 73 6.72 -9.00 14.18
C PHE A 73 7.73 -8.87 15.32
N GLY A 74 8.60 -7.86 15.20
CA GLY A 74 9.61 -7.56 16.22
C GLY A 74 9.18 -6.43 17.15
N ASP A 75 9.76 -6.40 18.36
CA ASP A 75 9.55 -5.35 19.36
C ASP A 75 10.62 -4.25 19.29
N GLY A 76 11.69 -4.48 18.52
CA GLY A 76 12.77 -3.51 18.31
C GLY A 76 12.44 -2.44 17.26
N VAL A 77 13.49 -1.86 16.68
CA VAL A 77 13.38 -0.87 15.60
C VAL A 77 12.86 -1.52 14.32
N VAL A 78 13.30 -2.73 14.00
CA VAL A 78 12.74 -3.52 12.90
C VAL A 78 11.47 -4.18 13.40
N LYS A 79 10.33 -3.75 12.88
CA LYS A 79 9.01 -4.27 13.26
C LYS A 79 8.57 -5.45 12.43
N PHE A 80 9.00 -5.50 11.17
CA PHE A 80 8.68 -6.57 10.23
C PHE A 80 9.79 -6.70 9.19
N GLU A 81 10.17 -7.92 8.82
CA GLU A 81 11.10 -8.19 7.73
C GLU A 81 10.85 -9.58 7.17
N ARG A 82 10.22 -9.68 5.99
CA ARG A 82 9.88 -10.96 5.33
C ARG A 82 9.83 -10.82 3.82
N SER A 83 10.02 -11.96 3.14
CA SER A 83 9.57 -12.14 1.76
C SER A 83 8.15 -12.68 1.77
N LEU A 84 7.27 -12.04 1.01
CA LEU A 84 5.86 -12.37 0.85
C LEU A 84 5.62 -12.78 -0.59
N SER A 85 5.09 -13.97 -0.82
CA SER A 85 4.71 -14.43 -2.17
C SER A 85 3.28 -14.02 -2.46
N VAL A 86 3.06 -13.39 -3.60
CA VAL A 86 1.75 -12.93 -4.08
C VAL A 86 1.44 -13.68 -5.36
N GLU A 87 0.40 -14.50 -5.34
CA GLU A 87 -0.12 -15.17 -6.52
C GLU A 87 -1.01 -14.23 -7.31
N LEU A 88 -0.86 -14.24 -8.64
CA LEU A 88 -1.57 -13.36 -9.56
C LEU A 88 -2.11 -14.16 -10.76
N GLU A 89 -3.31 -13.83 -11.18
CA GLU A 89 -3.98 -14.45 -12.34
C GLU A 89 -3.96 -13.53 -13.59
N GLU A 90 -3.74 -12.24 -13.36
CA GLU A 90 -3.71 -11.19 -14.39
C GLU A 90 -2.71 -10.11 -14.00
N ASP A 91 -2.46 -9.17 -14.90
CA ASP A 91 -1.67 -7.99 -14.59
C ASP A 91 -2.24 -7.26 -13.38
N ALA A 92 -1.35 -6.86 -12.48
CA ALA A 92 -1.77 -6.28 -11.22
C ALA A 92 -0.87 -5.12 -10.77
N HIS A 93 -1.42 -4.25 -9.96
CA HIS A 93 -0.61 -3.32 -9.17
C HIS A 93 -0.67 -3.69 -7.68
N LEU A 94 0.48 -3.67 -7.05
CA LEU A 94 0.67 -4.12 -5.68
C LEU A 94 1.02 -2.95 -4.76
N ILE A 95 0.26 -2.81 -3.68
CA ILE A 95 0.52 -1.83 -2.62
C ILE A 95 0.66 -2.59 -1.31
N VAL A 96 1.75 -2.35 -0.60
CA VAL A 96 1.95 -2.87 0.76
C VAL A 96 1.62 -1.77 1.75
N VAL A 97 0.78 -2.10 2.71
CA VAL A 97 0.38 -1.23 3.82
C VAL A 97 0.94 -1.81 5.12
N ALA A 98 1.71 -1.01 5.86
CA ALA A 98 2.09 -1.29 7.23
C ALA A 98 1.23 -0.44 8.16
N TYR A 99 0.64 -1.04 9.20
CA TYR A 99 -0.33 -0.38 10.06
C TYR A 99 -0.17 -0.82 11.52
N GLY A 100 -0.38 0.14 12.46
CA GLY A 100 -0.43 -0.12 13.89
C GLY A 100 -1.80 0.17 14.46
N SER A 101 -2.64 -0.88 14.66
CA SER A 101 -4.01 -0.73 15.11
C SER A 101 -4.12 -0.34 16.60
N GLU A 102 -3.15 -0.79 17.41
CA GLU A 102 -3.14 -0.60 18.86
C GLU A 102 -2.26 0.56 19.35
N SER A 103 -1.59 1.26 18.43
CA SER A 103 -0.65 2.35 18.72
C SER A 103 -1.18 3.68 18.19
N ASP A 104 -0.73 4.78 18.79
CA ASP A 104 -0.96 6.12 18.29
C ASP A 104 0.37 6.91 18.22
N LEU A 105 0.30 8.15 17.76
CA LEU A 105 1.48 8.98 17.52
C LEU A 105 1.72 10.02 18.63
N ARG A 106 1.05 9.93 19.78
CA ARG A 106 1.14 10.94 20.88
C ARG A 106 2.55 11.16 21.38
N LEU A 107 3.36 10.12 21.50
CA LEU A 107 4.74 10.25 21.97
C LEU A 107 5.61 11.09 21.04
N GLY A 108 5.35 11.09 19.74
CA GLY A 108 6.11 11.89 18.78
C GLY A 108 5.46 13.24 18.47
N TYR A 109 4.12 13.30 18.44
CA TYR A 109 3.36 14.47 18.00
C TYR A 109 2.79 15.30 19.15
N GLY A 110 2.92 14.83 20.38
CA GLY A 110 2.46 15.54 21.58
C GLY A 110 0.97 15.85 21.55
N SER A 111 0.61 17.13 21.67
CA SER A 111 -0.78 17.60 21.69
C SER A 111 -1.30 18.09 20.33
N SER A 112 -0.62 17.78 19.23
CA SER A 112 -1.08 18.16 17.90
C SER A 112 -2.33 17.36 17.48
N ASP A 113 -3.09 17.86 16.48
CA ASP A 113 -4.26 17.19 15.92
C ASP A 113 -3.90 15.84 15.28
N GLN A 114 -2.63 15.63 14.95
CA GLN A 114 -2.13 14.37 14.37
C GLN A 114 -1.81 13.30 15.42
N SER A 115 -1.80 13.64 16.69
CA SER A 115 -1.35 12.75 17.78
C SER A 115 -2.22 11.50 17.96
N SER A 116 -3.51 11.59 17.62
CA SER A 116 -4.47 10.47 17.68
C SER A 116 -4.45 9.58 16.44
N ASN A 117 -3.71 9.96 15.40
CA ASN A 117 -3.59 9.14 14.20
C ASN A 117 -2.87 7.83 14.52
N ARG A 118 -3.21 6.81 13.75
CA ARG A 118 -2.53 5.52 13.80
C ARG A 118 -1.25 5.54 12.96
N PRO A 119 -0.18 4.86 13.40
CA PRO A 119 0.99 4.66 12.55
C PRO A 119 0.61 3.92 11.28
N CYS A 120 0.97 4.48 10.15
CA CYS A 120 0.69 3.89 8.85
C CYS A 120 1.80 4.24 7.85
N ALA A 121 2.15 3.30 6.99
CA ALA A 121 2.96 3.55 5.81
C ALA A 121 2.47 2.71 4.65
N TYR A 122 2.54 3.24 3.43
CA TYR A 122 2.26 2.50 2.21
C TYR A 122 3.11 3.01 1.05
N ASN A 123 3.42 2.12 0.13
CA ASN A 123 4.21 2.43 -1.05
C ASN A 123 3.34 2.83 -2.25
N ASN A 124 3.90 3.60 -3.18
CA ASN A 124 3.33 3.69 -4.53
C ASN A 124 3.28 2.30 -5.17
N PRO A 125 2.30 2.02 -6.02
CA PRO A 125 2.16 0.70 -6.63
C PRO A 125 3.45 0.18 -7.29
N ILE A 126 3.72 -1.11 -7.13
CA ILE A 126 4.58 -1.88 -8.02
C ILE A 126 3.65 -2.49 -9.06
N PHE A 127 3.88 -2.21 -10.33
CA PHE A 127 3.10 -2.78 -11.42
C PHE A 127 3.70 -4.12 -11.83
N VAL A 128 2.87 -5.11 -12.13
CA VAL A 128 3.29 -6.46 -12.52
C VAL A 128 2.66 -6.81 -13.84
N ASP A 129 3.50 -7.15 -14.80
CA ASP A 129 3.17 -7.63 -16.13
C ASP A 129 3.38 -9.16 -16.15
N LEU A 130 2.30 -9.95 -16.30
CA LEU A 130 2.35 -11.41 -16.25
C LEU A 130 2.63 -12.05 -17.60
N ASN A 131 2.27 -11.41 -18.70
CA ASN A 131 2.36 -11.99 -20.03
C ASN A 131 3.52 -11.41 -20.86
N GLY A 132 4.17 -10.36 -20.38
CA GLY A 132 5.33 -9.74 -21.02
C GLY A 132 5.00 -8.75 -22.14
N ASP A 133 3.71 -8.39 -22.30
CA ASP A 133 3.25 -7.44 -23.32
C ASP A 133 3.13 -5.99 -22.81
N GLY A 134 3.39 -5.79 -21.53
CA GLY A 134 3.29 -4.52 -20.79
C GLY A 134 2.09 -4.52 -19.85
N PHE A 135 2.13 -3.69 -18.82
CA PHE A 135 1.06 -3.62 -17.82
C PHE A 135 -0.26 -3.14 -18.42
N THR A 136 -1.30 -3.91 -18.25
CA THR A 136 -2.67 -3.58 -18.63
C THR A 136 -3.58 -3.55 -17.39
N PRO A 137 -4.17 -2.37 -17.03
CA PRO A 137 -5.13 -2.30 -15.92
C PRO A 137 -6.33 -3.24 -16.15
N ASN A 138 -6.76 -3.95 -15.12
CA ASN A 138 -7.91 -4.86 -15.19
C ASN A 138 -9.27 -4.15 -15.28
N GLY A 139 -9.31 -2.81 -15.21
CA GLY A 139 -10.54 -2.03 -15.29
C GLY A 139 -11.38 -2.02 -14.01
N ASP A 140 -10.91 -2.62 -12.92
CA ASP A 140 -11.59 -2.56 -11.62
C ASP A 140 -11.53 -1.14 -11.05
N THR A 141 -12.68 -0.50 -10.93
CA THR A 141 -12.84 0.86 -10.40
C THR A 141 -13.13 0.88 -8.90
N LEU A 142 -13.00 -0.25 -8.19
CA LEU A 142 -13.34 -0.42 -6.78
C LEU A 142 -14.80 -0.05 -6.44
N GLY A 143 -15.70 -0.16 -7.42
CA GLY A 143 -17.10 0.20 -7.28
C GLY A 143 -17.41 1.68 -7.53
N PHE A 144 -16.42 2.49 -7.89
CA PHE A 144 -16.64 3.88 -8.30
C PHE A 144 -16.90 3.96 -9.81
N ALA A 145 -17.90 4.76 -10.20
CA ALA A 145 -18.14 5.10 -11.60
C ALA A 145 -17.10 6.14 -12.05
N LEU A 146 -15.92 5.68 -12.45
CA LEU A 146 -14.89 6.56 -12.98
C LEU A 146 -15.07 6.76 -14.47
N PRO A 147 -14.88 8.01 -14.99
CA PRO A 147 -14.95 8.26 -16.41
C PRO A 147 -13.76 7.61 -17.13
N SER A 148 -14.03 6.87 -18.21
CA SER A 148 -13.00 6.39 -19.11
C SER A 148 -12.60 7.51 -20.08
N GLY A 149 -11.34 7.94 -20.05
CA GLY A 149 -10.80 8.92 -20.97
C GLY A 149 -10.46 10.28 -20.35
N ARG A 150 -10.07 11.23 -21.21
CA ARG A 150 -9.76 12.59 -20.77
C ARG A 150 -11.03 13.37 -20.53
N ILE A 151 -11.22 13.84 -19.32
CA ILE A 151 -12.32 14.73 -18.94
C ILE A 151 -11.78 16.11 -18.57
N SER A 152 -12.62 17.14 -18.76
CA SER A 152 -12.30 18.48 -18.30
C SER A 152 -12.43 18.57 -16.76
N VAL A 153 -11.78 19.57 -16.17
CA VAL A 153 -11.90 19.85 -14.72
C VAL A 153 -13.36 20.09 -14.32
N LYS A 154 -14.16 20.71 -15.20
CA LYS A 154 -15.58 20.94 -14.95
C LYS A 154 -16.36 19.62 -14.88
N GLU A 155 -16.18 18.74 -15.85
CA GLU A 155 -16.81 17.41 -15.86
C GLU A 155 -16.37 16.56 -14.66
N ALA A 156 -15.09 16.63 -14.28
CA ALA A 156 -14.60 15.94 -13.08
C ALA A 156 -15.31 16.44 -11.81
N LYS A 157 -15.48 17.76 -11.65
CA LYS A 157 -16.21 18.34 -10.50
C LYS A 157 -17.69 17.94 -10.49
N GLU A 158 -18.35 17.91 -11.63
CA GLU A 158 -19.75 17.47 -11.76
C GLU A 158 -19.91 16.00 -11.33
N LEU A 159 -19.06 15.11 -11.84
CA LEU A 159 -19.05 13.68 -11.48
C LEU A 159 -18.78 13.44 -9.98
N LEU A 160 -17.81 14.16 -9.40
CA LEU A 160 -17.52 14.07 -7.96
C LEU A 160 -18.68 14.57 -7.11
N SER A 161 -19.36 15.65 -7.54
CA SER A 161 -20.56 16.17 -6.88
C SER A 161 -21.72 15.18 -6.92
N GLU A 162 -21.95 14.53 -8.07
CA GLU A 162 -22.97 13.49 -8.23
C GLU A 162 -22.67 12.24 -7.37
N ALA A 163 -21.39 11.93 -7.19
CA ALA A 163 -20.94 10.84 -6.30
C ALA A 163 -20.99 11.20 -4.79
N GLY A 164 -21.43 12.41 -4.43
CA GLY A 164 -21.53 12.86 -3.04
C GLY A 164 -20.17 13.22 -2.41
N VAL A 165 -19.14 13.45 -3.22
CA VAL A 165 -17.83 13.89 -2.73
C VAL A 165 -17.81 15.42 -2.65
N GLU A 166 -17.65 15.99 -1.45
CA GLU A 166 -17.43 17.44 -1.30
C GLU A 166 -16.09 17.83 -1.93
N THR A 167 -16.16 18.66 -2.96
CA THR A 167 -14.96 19.26 -3.56
C THR A 167 -14.69 20.60 -2.86
N SER A 168 -13.58 20.68 -2.10
CA SER A 168 -13.08 21.97 -1.61
C SER A 168 -12.66 22.86 -2.80
N GLU A 169 -13.04 24.14 -2.78
CA GLU A 169 -12.58 25.15 -3.75
C GLU A 169 -11.06 25.41 -3.62
#